data_f3fb33dd65a4c3ac9b5ca93c1a3295b7
#
_entry.id   f3fb33dd65a4c3ac9b5ca93c1a3295b7
#
_cell.length_a   1.000
_cell.length_b   1.000
_cell.length_c   1.000
_cell.angle_alpha   90.00
_cell.angle_beta   90.00
_cell.angle_gamma   90.00
#
_symmetry.space_group_name_H-M   'P 1'
#
loop_
_entity.id
_entity.type
_entity.pdbx_description
1 polymer ?
#
loop_
_entity_poly.entity_id
_entity_poly.type
_entity_poly.pdbx_seq_one_letter_code
_entity_poly.pdbx_strand_id
1 'polypeptide(L)'
;MNKSIYDLVTTEKSFYETTPVPIFDNYDWNMYEHIKQSVFYKNSQYTKGKGDRPFKNIIRPILNVQYRAEGFNVTDIEPYINNRDEYYKSFLIRKFHDRWAYKNSIDTFVDQMVEAYVDFGGVLVKRTKEKPIVVPWQRIAFVDQTDVLNGPICEKHYYSPDEFKREAATRGWDNAEEVLTFAEANKQTKDNQQKTPGKYIEVYEIHGVFPETFIDEKGDEDKYSEQLHVITYYQSGKEKKGITLYSGPKKSPFKFLARDAIYGRALGLGGAEELFEPQIWLNYDTIRIKEMLDQASKILYQTSDSAFKTRNRTENLSQGEILVHEQGGALDRINNTPININAFTSSVEAWENNARLIGSATDPVLGEQPPSGTPFRLQALITQQATSIHEYRKGKLATFLGEIYRDWIIPDLKKEIVKGDEFMEELDSGELNEVADRVSKSLTNEEVKERVLNGEAVYNNDTDLMREEIKRRFIEEGNHKLIKIIKDEFKDSPLDVRVNVAGKQKDLTVVADKLTNVFRQLIASPQVLQDPNMRKLFDSIMEASGLSPLSFSAPLVQQPIKPELTKV
;
A
#
# COMPACT_ATOMS: atom_id res chain seq x y z
N MET A 1 25.17 0.22 -35.16
CA MET A 1 24.54 1.52 -34.89
C MET A 1 24.48 1.71 -33.39
N ASN A 2 25.38 2.51 -32.85
CA ASN A 2 25.34 2.82 -31.41
C ASN A 2 24.07 3.64 -31.12
N LYS A 3 23.02 2.97 -30.62
CA LYS A 3 21.83 3.68 -30.17
C LYS A 3 22.21 4.46 -28.93
N SER A 4 22.02 5.76 -28.93
CA SER A 4 22.20 6.58 -27.73
C SER A 4 21.13 6.22 -26.70
N ILE A 5 21.40 6.45 -25.42
CA ILE A 5 20.40 6.24 -24.35
C ILE A 5 19.13 7.07 -24.61
N TYR A 6 19.26 8.21 -25.27
CA TYR A 6 18.13 9.09 -25.64
C TYR A 6 17.22 8.46 -26.69
N ASP A 7 17.82 7.82 -27.73
CA ASP A 7 17.07 7.12 -28.76
C ASP A 7 16.37 5.90 -28.20
N LEU A 8 17.03 5.18 -27.29
CA LEU A 8 16.45 4.04 -26.57
C LEU A 8 15.21 4.49 -25.81
N VAL A 9 15.30 5.52 -24.96
CA VAL A 9 14.15 6.01 -24.17
C VAL A 9 13.00 6.45 -25.05
N THR A 10 13.29 7.17 -26.14
CA THR A 10 12.24 7.64 -27.05
C THR A 10 11.55 6.48 -27.76
N THR A 11 12.32 5.49 -28.20
CA THR A 11 11.80 4.31 -28.91
C THR A 11 10.98 3.41 -27.96
N GLU A 12 11.55 3.07 -26.80
CA GLU A 12 10.88 2.20 -25.82
C GLU A 12 9.61 2.86 -25.24
N LYS A 13 9.64 4.16 -24.98
CA LYS A 13 8.44 4.89 -24.56
C LYS A 13 7.34 4.83 -25.61
N SER A 14 7.68 5.09 -26.88
CA SER A 14 6.71 5.01 -27.96
C SER A 14 6.16 3.60 -28.12
N PHE A 15 7.02 2.60 -28.04
CA PHE A 15 6.63 1.19 -28.10
C PHE A 15 5.67 0.83 -26.96
N TYR A 16 5.98 1.20 -25.73
CA TYR A 16 5.15 0.96 -24.55
C TYR A 16 3.77 1.62 -24.64
N GLU A 17 3.70 2.85 -25.15
CA GLU A 17 2.45 3.59 -25.28
C GLU A 17 1.55 3.10 -26.44
N THR A 18 2.14 2.59 -27.53
CA THR A 18 1.39 2.33 -28.78
C THR A 18 1.31 0.88 -29.20
N THR A 19 2.24 0.03 -28.75
CA THR A 19 2.36 -1.32 -29.27
C THR A 19 1.87 -2.34 -28.25
N PRO A 20 0.77 -3.06 -28.55
CA PRO A 20 0.30 -4.15 -27.71
C PRO A 20 1.23 -5.37 -27.83
N VAL A 21 1.26 -6.19 -26.79
CA VAL A 21 1.92 -7.49 -26.77
C VAL A 21 0.91 -8.56 -27.18
N PRO A 22 1.18 -9.35 -28.23
CA PRO A 22 0.32 -10.47 -28.59
C PRO A 22 0.51 -11.60 -27.57
N ILE A 23 -0.56 -11.96 -26.87
CA ILE A 23 -0.55 -13.09 -25.93
C ILE A 23 -0.99 -14.37 -26.63
N PHE A 24 -2.05 -14.29 -27.43
CA PHE A 24 -2.59 -15.35 -28.29
C PHE A 24 -3.12 -14.75 -29.60
N ASP A 25 -3.44 -15.60 -30.55
CA ASP A 25 -4.16 -15.18 -31.74
C ASP A 25 -5.45 -14.46 -31.35
N ASN A 26 -5.61 -13.22 -31.80
CA ASN A 26 -6.73 -12.32 -31.49
C ASN A 26 -6.80 -11.83 -30.02
N TYR A 27 -5.77 -11.99 -29.22
CA TYR A 27 -5.69 -11.43 -27.88
C TYR A 27 -4.40 -10.64 -27.70
N ASP A 28 -4.51 -9.34 -27.87
CA ASP A 28 -3.46 -8.37 -27.66
C ASP A 28 -3.68 -7.61 -26.36
N TRP A 29 -2.61 -7.34 -25.62
CA TRP A 29 -2.67 -6.60 -24.38
C TRP A 29 -1.67 -5.44 -24.37
N ASN A 30 -2.15 -4.26 -23.99
CA ASN A 30 -1.30 -3.07 -23.81
C ASN A 30 -1.37 -2.58 -22.36
N MET A 31 -0.25 -2.62 -21.66
CA MET A 31 -0.14 -2.25 -20.26
C MET A 31 -0.46 -0.78 -20.02
N TYR A 32 0.01 0.12 -20.87
CA TYR A 32 -0.22 1.56 -20.73
C TYR A 32 -1.70 1.92 -20.86
N GLU A 33 -2.39 1.41 -21.89
CA GLU A 33 -3.83 1.64 -22.07
C GLU A 33 -4.64 1.00 -20.94
N HIS A 34 -4.24 -0.16 -20.46
CA HIS A 34 -4.87 -0.82 -19.31
C HIS A 34 -4.79 0.05 -18.05
N ILE A 35 -3.59 0.58 -17.70
CA ILE A 35 -3.41 1.48 -16.56
C ILE A 35 -4.25 2.74 -16.72
N LYS A 36 -4.26 3.34 -17.90
CA LYS A 36 -5.03 4.54 -18.22
C LYS A 36 -6.53 4.31 -18.07
N GLN A 37 -7.06 3.20 -18.58
CA GLN A 37 -8.47 2.82 -18.43
C GLN A 37 -8.83 2.61 -16.96
N SER A 38 -8.01 1.88 -16.19
CA SER A 38 -8.23 1.66 -14.76
C SER A 38 -8.36 2.98 -13.99
N VAL A 39 -7.48 3.94 -14.27
CA VAL A 39 -7.54 5.28 -13.66
C VAL A 39 -8.82 6.03 -14.05
N PHE A 40 -9.22 5.99 -15.32
CA PHE A 40 -10.41 6.68 -15.80
C PHE A 40 -11.69 6.11 -15.18
N TYR A 41 -11.82 4.80 -15.13
CA TYR A 41 -12.99 4.14 -14.55
C TYR A 41 -13.07 4.35 -13.03
N LYS A 42 -11.96 4.16 -12.31
CA LYS A 42 -11.90 4.42 -10.86
C LYS A 42 -12.32 5.85 -10.50
N ASN A 43 -11.86 6.85 -11.28
CA ASN A 43 -12.07 8.27 -10.99
C ASN A 43 -13.29 8.88 -11.70
N SER A 44 -14.16 8.09 -12.30
CA SER A 44 -15.38 8.58 -12.99
C SER A 44 -15.09 9.58 -14.12
N GLN A 45 -13.94 9.47 -14.78
CA GLN A 45 -13.52 10.41 -15.83
C GLN A 45 -13.90 9.96 -17.24
N TYR A 46 -14.52 8.81 -17.37
CA TYR A 46 -14.85 8.21 -18.66
C TYR A 46 -15.74 9.08 -19.56
N THR A 47 -16.66 9.83 -18.96
CA THR A 47 -17.61 10.69 -19.70
C THR A 47 -17.17 12.15 -19.81
N LYS A 48 -16.01 12.51 -19.28
CA LYS A 48 -15.52 13.89 -19.30
C LYS A 48 -15.36 14.39 -20.73
N GLY A 49 -16.09 15.43 -21.09
CA GLY A 49 -16.08 16.02 -22.43
C GLY A 49 -17.06 15.41 -23.45
N LYS A 50 -17.89 14.41 -23.07
CA LYS A 50 -18.90 13.77 -23.95
C LYS A 50 -20.35 14.23 -23.68
N GLY A 51 -20.55 15.41 -23.09
CA GLY A 51 -21.86 15.94 -22.77
C GLY A 51 -22.38 15.46 -21.40
N ASP A 52 -23.64 15.81 -21.08
CA ASP A 52 -24.31 15.50 -19.80
C ASP A 52 -24.75 14.02 -19.71
N ARG A 53 -23.81 13.09 -19.83
CA ARG A 53 -24.07 11.67 -19.67
C ARG A 53 -23.88 11.26 -18.22
N PRO A 54 -24.86 10.62 -17.58
CA PRO A 54 -24.69 10.11 -16.23
C PRO A 54 -23.63 9.01 -16.20
N PHE A 55 -22.84 8.98 -15.12
CA PHE A 55 -21.90 7.89 -14.85
C PHE A 55 -22.13 7.39 -13.43
N LYS A 56 -22.69 6.19 -13.30
CA LYS A 56 -22.88 5.52 -12.02
C LYS A 56 -21.66 4.65 -11.75
N ASN A 57 -20.74 5.13 -10.90
CA ASN A 57 -19.51 4.40 -10.58
C ASN A 57 -19.78 3.29 -9.56
N ILE A 58 -19.68 2.03 -9.99
CA ILE A 58 -19.76 0.84 -9.13
C ILE A 58 -18.38 0.28 -8.77
N ILE A 59 -17.34 0.66 -9.51
CA ILE A 59 -15.98 0.17 -9.31
C ILE A 59 -15.42 0.65 -7.97
N ARG A 60 -15.44 1.96 -7.72
CA ARG A 60 -14.81 2.55 -6.54
C ARG A 60 -15.34 2.02 -5.20
N PRO A 61 -16.65 1.87 -4.98
CA PRO A 61 -17.16 1.26 -3.76
C PRO A 61 -16.64 -0.16 -3.53
N ILE A 62 -16.59 -0.99 -4.58
CA ILE A 62 -16.12 -2.37 -4.50
C ILE A 62 -14.61 -2.42 -4.24
N LEU A 63 -13.80 -1.59 -4.91
CA LEU A 63 -12.37 -1.46 -4.62
C LEU A 63 -12.11 -1.07 -3.17
N ASN A 64 -12.91 -0.16 -2.61
CA ASN A 64 -12.79 0.23 -1.19
C ASN A 64 -13.01 -0.95 -0.24
N VAL A 65 -13.88 -1.89 -0.60
CA VAL A 65 -14.07 -3.14 0.16
C VAL A 65 -12.83 -4.02 0.04
N GLN A 66 -12.30 -4.19 -1.17
CA GLN A 66 -11.09 -4.98 -1.41
C GLN A 66 -9.88 -4.39 -0.67
N TYR A 67 -9.68 -3.07 -0.64
CA TYR A 67 -8.60 -2.43 0.13
C TYR A 67 -8.68 -2.75 1.62
N ARG A 68 -9.87 -2.75 2.20
CA ARG A 68 -10.07 -3.10 3.62
C ARG A 68 -9.83 -4.58 3.89
N ALA A 69 -10.29 -5.44 2.99
CA ALA A 69 -10.18 -6.89 3.14
C ALA A 69 -8.73 -7.36 2.96
N GLU A 70 -7.99 -6.78 2.00
CA GLU A 70 -6.61 -7.16 1.66
C GLU A 70 -5.56 -6.30 2.38
N GLY A 71 -5.96 -5.25 3.13
CA GLY A 71 -5.08 -4.32 3.81
C GLY A 71 -4.47 -4.84 5.12
N PHE A 72 -3.38 -4.20 5.54
CA PHE A 72 -2.67 -4.44 6.81
C PHE A 72 -2.61 -3.16 7.64
N ASN A 73 -2.46 -3.33 8.96
CA ASN A 73 -1.96 -2.26 9.82
C ASN A 73 -0.45 -2.45 10.04
N VAL A 74 0.28 -1.38 10.30
CA VAL A 74 1.70 -1.47 10.64
C VAL A 74 1.89 -2.26 11.94
N THR A 75 0.92 -2.22 12.85
CA THR A 75 0.90 -3.04 14.07
C THR A 75 0.82 -4.55 13.81
N ASP A 76 0.42 -4.97 12.60
CA ASP A 76 0.41 -6.39 12.21
C ASP A 76 1.80 -6.88 11.75
N ILE A 77 2.77 -5.96 11.64
CA ILE A 77 4.15 -6.24 11.23
C ILE A 77 5.01 -6.30 12.48
N GLU A 78 5.38 -7.51 12.87
CA GLU A 78 6.12 -7.74 14.09
C GLU A 78 7.57 -8.18 13.80
N PRO A 79 8.56 -7.30 13.97
CA PRO A 79 9.96 -7.73 13.99
C PRO A 79 10.22 -8.56 15.25
N TYR A 80 10.92 -9.67 15.09
CA TYR A 80 11.22 -10.59 16.18
C TYR A 80 12.61 -11.22 16.02
N ILE A 81 13.13 -11.75 17.12
CA ILE A 81 14.32 -12.59 17.13
C ILE A 81 13.88 -14.02 17.41
N ASN A 82 14.30 -14.95 16.57
CA ASN A 82 13.93 -16.36 16.67
C ASN A 82 14.73 -17.10 17.78
N ASN A 83 14.94 -16.42 18.92
CA ASN A 83 15.62 -16.99 20.07
C ASN A 83 14.81 -16.68 21.33
N ARG A 84 14.33 -17.72 22.04
CA ARG A 84 13.53 -17.55 23.25
C ARG A 84 14.25 -16.83 24.39
N ASP A 85 15.56 -16.99 24.49
CA ASP A 85 16.34 -16.38 25.56
C ASP A 85 16.58 -14.87 25.32
N GLU A 86 16.36 -14.42 24.06
CA GLU A 86 16.51 -13.02 23.63
C GLU A 86 15.17 -12.28 23.47
N TYR A 87 14.11 -12.74 24.13
CA TYR A 87 12.78 -12.16 24.02
C TYR A 87 12.73 -10.65 24.32
N TYR A 88 13.52 -10.17 25.30
CA TYR A 88 13.63 -8.75 25.60
C TYR A 88 14.15 -7.91 24.41
N LYS A 89 15.03 -8.48 23.58
CA LYS A 89 15.51 -7.84 22.36
C LYS A 89 14.37 -7.66 21.36
N SER A 90 13.50 -8.65 21.22
CA SER A 90 12.30 -8.56 20.36
C SER A 90 11.38 -7.42 20.80
N PHE A 91 11.18 -7.25 22.11
CA PHE A 91 10.38 -6.17 22.66
C PHE A 91 10.98 -4.79 22.35
N LEU A 92 12.28 -4.60 22.57
CA LEU A 92 12.98 -3.36 22.29
C LEU A 92 12.93 -3.01 20.78
N ILE A 93 13.11 -4.02 19.92
CA ILE A 93 13.03 -3.84 18.48
C ILE A 93 11.63 -3.42 18.03
N ARG A 94 10.57 -4.00 18.62
CA ARG A 94 9.19 -3.59 18.30
C ARG A 94 8.97 -2.12 18.64
N LYS A 95 9.34 -1.68 19.85
CA LYS A 95 9.21 -0.26 20.23
C LYS A 95 9.99 0.66 19.28
N PHE A 96 11.20 0.29 18.94
CA PHE A 96 12.00 1.05 17.98
C PHE A 96 11.39 1.05 16.58
N HIS A 97 10.89 -0.11 16.13
CA HIS A 97 10.22 -0.24 14.85
C HIS A 97 8.96 0.63 14.78
N ASP A 98 8.12 0.63 15.80
CA ASP A 98 6.88 1.41 15.82
C ASP A 98 7.16 2.91 15.69
N ARG A 99 8.16 3.41 16.43
CA ARG A 99 8.63 4.80 16.30
C ARG A 99 9.22 5.09 14.93
N TRP A 100 10.07 4.20 14.42
CA TRP A 100 10.68 4.32 13.10
C TRP A 100 9.61 4.28 11.99
N ALA A 101 8.64 3.39 12.08
CA ALA A 101 7.54 3.25 11.15
C ALA A 101 6.66 4.51 11.11
N TYR A 102 6.36 5.07 12.27
CA TYR A 102 5.63 6.34 12.37
C TYR A 102 6.42 7.50 11.73
N LYS A 103 7.71 7.66 12.08
CA LYS A 103 8.60 8.70 11.52
C LYS A 103 8.71 8.62 10.00
N ASN A 104 8.76 7.42 9.45
CA ASN A 104 8.93 7.17 8.02
C ASN A 104 7.60 7.00 7.27
N SER A 105 6.45 7.16 7.94
CA SER A 105 5.11 7.02 7.34
C SER A 105 4.94 5.67 6.64
N ILE A 106 5.30 4.58 7.31
CA ILE A 106 5.19 3.21 6.75
C ILE A 106 3.72 2.82 6.57
N ASP A 107 2.79 3.36 7.37
CA ASP A 107 1.34 3.19 7.16
C ASP A 107 0.93 3.62 5.75
N THR A 108 1.36 4.84 5.35
CA THR A 108 1.08 5.37 4.01
C THR A 108 1.70 4.51 2.91
N PHE A 109 2.91 3.99 3.13
CA PHE A 109 3.56 3.07 2.19
C PHE A 109 2.76 1.78 2.03
N VAL A 110 2.30 1.17 3.12
CA VAL A 110 1.49 -0.06 3.11
C VAL A 110 0.15 0.18 2.42
N ASP A 111 -0.54 1.29 2.73
CA ASP A 111 -1.80 1.63 2.09
C ASP A 111 -1.64 1.84 0.57
N GLN A 112 -0.61 2.57 0.14
CA GLN A 112 -0.29 2.74 -1.29
C GLN A 112 0.05 1.41 -1.97
N MET A 113 0.73 0.50 -1.27
CA MET A 113 1.04 -0.82 -1.78
C MET A 113 -0.23 -1.64 -2.01
N VAL A 114 -1.16 -1.64 -1.05
CA VAL A 114 -2.47 -2.31 -1.18
C VAL A 114 -3.29 -1.71 -2.32
N GLU A 115 -3.36 -0.37 -2.41
CA GLU A 115 -4.10 0.32 -3.48
C GLU A 115 -3.55 -0.04 -4.87
N ALA A 116 -2.23 0.04 -5.07
CA ALA A 116 -1.63 -0.29 -6.36
C ALA A 116 -1.84 -1.77 -6.73
N TYR A 117 -1.71 -2.67 -5.75
CA TYR A 117 -1.91 -4.10 -5.93
C TYR A 117 -3.34 -4.45 -6.34
N VAL A 118 -4.33 -3.82 -5.69
CA VAL A 118 -5.75 -4.04 -5.98
C VAL A 118 -6.17 -3.37 -7.28
N ASP A 119 -5.82 -2.11 -7.51
CA ASP A 119 -6.29 -1.33 -8.65
C ASP A 119 -5.79 -1.89 -9.98
N PHE A 120 -4.49 -2.15 -10.07
CA PHE A 120 -3.81 -2.45 -11.33
C PHE A 120 -3.42 -3.92 -11.48
N GLY A 121 -3.67 -4.75 -10.48
CA GLY A 121 -3.26 -6.15 -10.49
C GLY A 121 -1.77 -6.36 -10.25
N GLY A 122 -1.06 -5.37 -9.71
CA GLY A 122 0.35 -5.49 -9.35
C GLY A 122 0.92 -4.24 -8.73
N VAL A 123 1.95 -4.41 -7.91
CA VAL A 123 2.64 -3.33 -7.21
C VAL A 123 4.13 -3.37 -7.48
N LEU A 124 4.69 -2.20 -7.85
CA LEU A 124 6.11 -1.97 -8.01
C LEU A 124 6.63 -1.14 -6.85
N VAL A 125 7.63 -1.67 -6.15
CA VAL A 125 8.26 -1.01 -5.01
C VAL A 125 9.71 -0.70 -5.32
N LYS A 126 10.16 0.50 -4.96
CA LYS A 126 11.53 1.00 -5.16
C LYS A 126 12.20 1.27 -3.82
N ARG A 127 13.43 0.79 -3.63
CA ARG A 127 14.27 1.15 -2.51
C ARG A 127 14.86 2.53 -2.72
N THR A 128 14.64 3.44 -1.78
CA THR A 128 15.34 4.73 -1.72
C THR A 128 16.36 4.73 -0.58
N LYS A 129 17.08 5.83 -0.40
CA LYS A 129 18.04 5.98 0.71
C LYS A 129 17.36 6.04 2.09
N GLU A 130 16.13 6.55 2.13
CA GLU A 130 15.39 6.80 3.37
C GLU A 130 14.44 5.65 3.71
N LYS A 131 13.60 5.27 2.76
CA LYS A 131 12.55 4.25 2.94
C LYS A 131 12.15 3.62 1.60
N PRO A 132 11.51 2.44 1.59
CA PRO A 132 10.87 1.94 0.39
C PRO A 132 9.68 2.83 0.00
N ILE A 133 9.45 2.99 -1.29
CA ILE A 133 8.31 3.73 -1.84
C ILE A 133 7.59 2.87 -2.88
N VAL A 134 6.29 3.06 -3.01
CA VAL A 134 5.51 2.50 -4.11
C VAL A 134 5.66 3.41 -5.32
N VAL A 135 6.01 2.82 -6.46
CA VAL A 135 6.11 3.56 -7.73
C VAL A 135 4.73 3.58 -8.38
N PRO A 136 4.11 4.76 -8.54
CA PRO A 136 2.83 4.84 -9.22
C PRO A 136 2.98 4.46 -10.69
N TRP A 137 2.14 3.57 -11.19
CA TRP A 137 2.18 3.11 -12.58
C TRP A 137 2.05 4.26 -13.61
N GLN A 138 1.38 5.34 -13.23
CA GLN A 138 1.25 6.55 -14.05
C GLN A 138 2.57 7.29 -14.26
N ARG A 139 3.58 7.03 -13.40
CA ARG A 139 4.94 7.59 -13.52
C ARG A 139 5.89 6.69 -14.31
N ILE A 140 5.48 5.49 -14.66
CA ILE A 140 6.28 4.62 -15.52
C ILE A 140 6.21 5.14 -16.95
N ALA A 141 7.38 5.46 -17.52
CA ALA A 141 7.49 5.87 -18.91
C ALA A 141 7.52 4.66 -19.86
N PHE A 142 8.21 3.60 -19.45
CA PHE A 142 8.18 2.29 -20.08
C PHE A 142 8.74 1.20 -19.14
N VAL A 143 8.33 -0.01 -19.40
CA VAL A 143 8.73 -1.25 -18.71
C VAL A 143 8.42 -2.41 -19.64
N ASP A 144 9.03 -3.55 -19.42
CA ASP A 144 8.65 -4.76 -20.15
C ASP A 144 7.20 -5.16 -19.79
N GLN A 145 6.36 -5.31 -20.81
CA GLN A 145 4.94 -5.57 -20.65
C GLN A 145 4.65 -7.04 -20.29
N THR A 146 5.64 -7.93 -20.44
CA THR A 146 5.52 -9.37 -20.13
C THR A 146 6.06 -9.71 -18.75
N ASP A 147 7.18 -9.09 -18.35
CA ASP A 147 7.79 -9.22 -17.02
C ASP A 147 8.47 -7.91 -16.62
N VAL A 148 7.93 -7.24 -15.61
CA VAL A 148 8.40 -5.94 -15.12
C VAL A 148 9.89 -5.92 -14.78
N LEU A 149 10.42 -7.02 -14.24
CA LEU A 149 11.80 -7.08 -13.74
C LEU A 149 12.82 -7.54 -14.79
N ASN A 150 12.37 -8.07 -15.92
CA ASN A 150 13.25 -8.64 -16.94
C ASN A 150 13.86 -7.58 -17.89
N GLY A 151 13.23 -6.42 -18.00
CA GLY A 151 13.66 -5.33 -18.88
C GLY A 151 14.07 -4.06 -18.12
N PRO A 152 14.46 -3.03 -18.85
CA PRO A 152 14.74 -1.74 -18.26
C PRO A 152 13.44 -1.09 -17.74
N ILE A 153 13.54 -0.49 -16.55
CA ILE A 153 12.44 0.27 -15.92
C ILE A 153 12.77 1.75 -16.02
N CYS A 154 11.90 2.51 -16.65
CA CYS A 154 12.03 3.96 -16.77
C CYS A 154 10.93 4.67 -15.98
N GLU A 155 11.31 5.41 -14.97
CA GLU A 155 10.43 6.25 -14.16
C GLU A 155 10.52 7.70 -14.61
N LYS A 156 9.37 8.37 -14.73
CA LYS A 156 9.25 9.76 -15.13
C LYS A 156 8.92 10.64 -13.93
N HIS A 157 9.72 11.67 -13.71
CA HIS A 157 9.57 12.65 -12.65
C HIS A 157 9.29 14.04 -13.21
N TYR A 158 8.49 14.82 -12.48
CA TYR A 158 8.20 16.21 -12.78
C TYR A 158 8.65 17.08 -11.62
N TYR A 159 9.64 17.92 -11.82
CA TYR A 159 10.18 18.82 -10.82
C TYR A 159 9.86 20.27 -11.16
N SER A 160 9.50 21.06 -10.15
CA SER A 160 9.60 22.51 -10.27
C SER A 160 11.07 22.92 -10.38
N PRO A 161 11.41 24.07 -10.97
CA PRO A 161 12.81 24.49 -11.09
C PRO A 161 13.57 24.52 -9.75
N ASP A 162 12.91 24.97 -8.67
CA ASP A 162 13.51 25.03 -7.33
C ASP A 162 13.74 23.63 -6.75
N GLU A 163 12.77 22.75 -6.94
CA GLU A 163 12.85 21.35 -6.51
C GLU A 163 13.92 20.60 -7.32
N PHE A 164 13.99 20.83 -8.64
CA PHE A 164 15.02 20.27 -9.49
C PHE A 164 16.43 20.68 -9.02
N LYS A 165 16.64 21.97 -8.71
CA LYS A 165 17.91 22.47 -8.20
C LYS A 165 18.32 21.80 -6.88
N ARG A 166 17.37 21.62 -5.97
CA ARG A 166 17.60 20.94 -4.69
C ARG A 166 17.94 19.46 -4.89
N GLU A 167 17.17 18.75 -5.71
CA GLU A 167 17.41 17.34 -6.03
C GLU A 167 18.73 17.13 -6.75
N ALA A 168 19.07 17.99 -7.70
CA ALA A 168 20.35 17.96 -8.41
C ALA A 168 21.53 18.09 -7.44
N ALA A 169 21.46 19.04 -6.50
CA ALA A 169 22.49 19.23 -5.48
C ALA A 169 22.60 18.02 -4.53
N THR A 170 21.47 17.44 -4.12
CA THR A 170 21.43 16.29 -3.20
C THR A 170 21.91 15.00 -3.85
N ARG A 171 21.60 14.81 -5.13
CA ARG A 171 21.94 13.58 -5.88
C ARG A 171 23.26 13.69 -6.65
N GLY A 172 23.85 14.89 -6.73
CA GLY A 172 25.09 15.15 -7.48
C GLY A 172 24.88 15.01 -8.99
N TRP A 173 23.79 15.63 -9.52
CA TRP A 173 23.53 15.61 -10.95
C TRP A 173 24.42 16.59 -11.71
N ASP A 174 24.97 16.14 -12.82
CA ASP A 174 25.73 16.95 -13.74
C ASP A 174 24.79 17.78 -14.64
N ASN A 175 25.31 18.84 -15.26
CA ASN A 175 24.60 19.69 -16.25
C ASN A 175 23.28 20.30 -15.76
N ALA A 176 23.04 20.38 -14.44
CA ALA A 176 21.79 20.88 -13.87
C ALA A 176 21.56 22.37 -14.20
N GLU A 177 22.62 23.20 -14.24
CA GLU A 177 22.53 24.62 -14.60
C GLU A 177 22.12 24.81 -16.06
N GLU A 178 22.62 23.98 -16.99
CA GLU A 178 22.21 24.00 -18.40
C GLU A 178 20.70 23.77 -18.52
N VAL A 179 20.16 22.75 -17.82
CA VAL A 179 18.73 22.44 -17.82
C VAL A 179 17.89 23.60 -17.28
N LEU A 180 18.31 24.23 -16.18
CA LEU A 180 17.63 25.38 -15.59
C LEU A 180 17.61 26.60 -16.54
N THR A 181 18.71 26.87 -17.19
CA THR A 181 18.80 27.95 -18.18
C THR A 181 17.82 27.73 -19.34
N PHE A 182 17.68 26.51 -19.80
CA PHE A 182 16.73 26.17 -20.85
C PHE A 182 15.27 26.25 -20.36
N ALA A 183 14.99 25.83 -19.13
CA ALA A 183 13.66 25.94 -18.54
C ALA A 183 13.21 27.39 -18.37
N GLU A 184 14.14 28.30 -18.06
CA GLU A 184 13.89 29.75 -17.98
C GLU A 184 13.68 30.38 -19.36
N ALA A 185 14.47 29.99 -20.35
CA ALA A 185 14.32 30.48 -21.73
C ALA A 185 12.94 30.09 -22.31
N ASN A 186 12.43 28.90 -22.00
CA ASN A 186 11.12 28.45 -22.46
C ASN A 186 9.94 29.19 -21.79
N LYS A 187 10.12 29.78 -20.60
CA LYS A 187 9.10 30.66 -19.98
C LYS A 187 8.85 31.94 -20.78
N GLN A 188 9.81 32.37 -21.57
CA GLN A 188 9.74 33.63 -22.32
C GLN A 188 9.09 33.49 -23.72
N THR A 189 8.95 32.28 -24.24
CA THR A 189 8.26 32.01 -25.50
C THR A 189 6.74 31.99 -25.26
N LYS A 190 6.07 33.05 -25.67
CA LYS A 190 4.61 33.26 -25.57
C LYS A 190 3.81 32.38 -26.55
N ASP A 191 4.20 31.15 -26.79
CA ASP A 191 3.45 30.29 -27.69
C ASP A 191 2.44 29.47 -26.90
N ASN A 192 1.19 29.91 -26.98
CA ASN A 192 0.01 29.39 -26.25
C ASN A 192 -0.41 27.95 -26.60
N GLN A 193 0.42 27.17 -27.29
CA GLN A 193 0.07 25.80 -27.71
C GLN A 193 0.77 24.68 -26.92
N GLN A 194 1.66 24.98 -25.99
CA GLN A 194 2.24 23.95 -25.15
C GLN A 194 1.30 23.53 -24.02
N LYS A 195 0.74 22.34 -24.15
CA LYS A 195 -0.14 21.69 -23.17
C LYS A 195 0.55 21.27 -21.86
N THR A 196 1.85 21.34 -21.79
CA THR A 196 2.63 21.18 -20.55
C THR A 196 2.73 22.54 -19.89
N PRO A 197 2.34 22.67 -18.61
CA PRO A 197 2.65 23.90 -17.88
C PRO A 197 4.16 24.07 -17.97
N GLY A 198 4.66 25.11 -18.64
CA GLY A 198 6.09 25.42 -18.80
C GLY A 198 6.84 25.70 -17.50
N LYS A 199 6.35 25.11 -16.41
CA LYS A 199 6.77 25.24 -15.04
C LYS A 199 7.50 23.99 -14.52
N TYR A 200 7.35 22.83 -15.19
CA TYR A 200 7.93 21.58 -14.72
C TYR A 200 9.00 21.06 -15.67
N ILE A 201 10.08 20.57 -15.07
CA ILE A 201 11.17 19.88 -15.73
C ILE A 201 10.89 18.38 -15.67
N GLU A 202 10.81 17.74 -16.82
CA GLU A 202 10.56 16.31 -16.95
C GLU A 202 11.89 15.56 -16.96
N VAL A 203 12.09 14.67 -16.00
CA VAL A 203 13.30 13.86 -15.81
C VAL A 203 12.96 12.39 -15.92
N TYR A 204 13.77 11.63 -16.64
CA TYR A 204 13.66 10.20 -16.81
C TYR A 204 14.77 9.50 -16.03
N GLU A 205 14.41 8.64 -15.09
CA GLU A 205 15.31 7.78 -14.32
C GLU A 205 15.17 6.34 -14.84
N ILE A 206 16.26 5.82 -15.44
CA ILE A 206 16.25 4.53 -16.13
C ILE A 206 17.17 3.57 -15.41
N HIS A 207 16.64 2.46 -14.96
CA HIS A 207 17.40 1.34 -14.41
C HIS A 207 17.31 0.14 -15.35
N GLY A 208 18.43 -0.48 -15.64
CA GLY A 208 18.46 -1.66 -16.51
C GLY A 208 19.86 -2.21 -16.70
N VAL A 209 19.93 -3.28 -17.46
CA VAL A 209 21.19 -3.89 -17.89
C VAL A 209 21.54 -3.35 -19.26
N PHE A 210 22.63 -2.59 -19.34
CA PHE A 210 23.06 -1.91 -20.55
C PHE A 210 24.55 -2.19 -20.86
N PRO A 211 24.99 -2.00 -22.13
CA PRO A 211 26.40 -2.06 -22.47
C PRO A 211 27.23 -1.03 -21.71
N GLU A 212 28.48 -1.35 -21.40
CA GLU A 212 29.39 -0.41 -20.72
C GLU A 212 29.62 0.89 -21.53
N THR A 213 29.42 0.85 -22.84
CA THR A 213 29.52 2.01 -23.73
C THR A 213 28.54 3.14 -23.40
N PHE A 214 27.46 2.86 -22.65
CA PHE A 214 26.52 3.91 -22.21
C PHE A 214 27.05 4.77 -21.05
N ILE A 215 28.04 4.24 -20.30
CA ILE A 215 28.73 4.98 -19.24
C ILE A 215 30.03 5.59 -19.76
N ASP A 216 30.82 4.80 -20.48
CA ASP A 216 32.11 5.21 -21.05
C ASP A 216 32.13 4.88 -22.55
N GLU A 217 32.27 5.88 -23.41
CA GLU A 217 32.34 5.71 -24.87
C GLU A 217 33.44 4.74 -25.32
N LYS A 218 34.45 4.52 -24.49
CA LYS A 218 35.54 3.57 -24.72
C LYS A 218 35.29 2.20 -24.11
N GLY A 219 34.13 1.99 -23.49
CA GLY A 219 33.74 0.72 -22.90
C GLY A 219 33.54 -0.38 -23.93
N ASP A 220 33.45 -1.60 -23.46
CA ASP A 220 33.21 -2.80 -24.27
C ASP A 220 31.71 -2.90 -24.61
N GLU A 221 31.37 -2.98 -25.91
CA GLU A 221 29.97 -3.13 -26.36
C GLU A 221 29.36 -4.49 -25.96
N ASP A 222 30.18 -5.51 -25.80
CA ASP A 222 29.74 -6.87 -25.47
C ASP A 222 29.61 -7.09 -23.97
N LYS A 223 30.06 -6.15 -23.15
CA LYS A 223 30.00 -6.24 -21.70
C LYS A 223 28.83 -5.45 -21.14
N TYR A 224 27.89 -6.17 -20.51
CA TYR A 224 26.67 -5.63 -19.94
C TYR A 224 26.77 -5.54 -18.42
N SER A 225 26.27 -4.45 -17.86
CA SER A 225 26.20 -4.24 -16.41
C SER A 225 24.89 -3.54 -16.02
N GLU A 226 24.48 -3.71 -14.74
CA GLU A 226 23.36 -2.97 -14.19
C GLU A 226 23.72 -1.50 -14.03
N GLN A 227 22.96 -0.62 -14.68
CA GLN A 227 23.24 0.81 -14.75
C GLN A 227 22.02 1.65 -14.37
N LEU A 228 22.31 2.86 -13.89
CA LEU A 228 21.34 3.93 -13.71
C LEU A 228 21.72 5.10 -14.63
N HIS A 229 20.76 5.54 -15.43
CA HIS A 229 20.85 6.76 -16.20
C HIS A 229 19.74 7.72 -15.81
N VAL A 230 20.09 8.98 -15.57
CA VAL A 230 19.12 10.05 -15.32
C VAL A 230 19.28 11.07 -16.44
N ILE A 231 18.23 11.22 -17.24
CA ILE A 231 18.25 12.09 -18.41
C ILE A 231 17.05 13.03 -18.44
N THR A 232 17.21 14.14 -19.15
CA THR A 232 16.10 15.03 -19.47
C THR A 232 16.16 15.41 -20.94
N TYR A 233 15.03 15.80 -21.50
CA TYR A 233 14.94 16.29 -22.87
C TYR A 233 14.68 17.78 -22.86
N TYR A 234 15.45 18.47 -23.66
CA TYR A 234 15.27 19.87 -23.96
C TYR A 234 14.79 20.04 -25.38
N GLN A 235 13.81 20.91 -25.60
CA GLN A 235 13.32 21.24 -26.91
C GLN A 235 13.63 22.70 -27.23
N SER A 236 14.52 22.94 -28.23
CA SER A 236 14.80 24.24 -28.79
C SER A 236 14.21 24.29 -30.20
N GLY A 237 13.08 24.97 -30.36
CA GLY A 237 12.37 25.01 -31.63
C GLY A 237 11.88 23.61 -32.07
N LYS A 238 12.41 23.07 -33.15
CA LYS A 238 12.07 21.74 -33.68
C LYS A 238 13.03 20.64 -33.22
N GLU A 239 14.16 21.00 -32.63
CA GLU A 239 15.17 20.02 -32.17
C GLU A 239 14.97 19.66 -30.73
N LYS A 240 14.92 18.35 -30.47
CA LYS A 240 15.00 17.77 -29.13
C LYS A 240 16.44 17.39 -28.85
N LYS A 241 17.05 17.98 -27.83
CA LYS A 241 18.38 17.61 -27.34
C LYS A 241 18.23 16.88 -25.99
N GLY A 242 18.84 15.72 -25.87
CA GLY A 242 18.93 15.02 -24.58
C GLY A 242 20.10 15.56 -23.77
N ILE A 243 19.90 15.66 -22.45
CA ILE A 243 20.94 16.04 -21.49
C ILE A 243 21.02 14.93 -20.44
N THR A 244 22.21 14.37 -20.24
CA THR A 244 22.48 13.40 -19.17
C THR A 244 22.79 14.15 -17.88
N LEU A 245 22.02 13.83 -16.84
CA LEU A 245 22.21 14.34 -15.49
C LEU A 245 23.07 13.40 -14.64
N TYR A 246 22.94 12.10 -14.86
CA TYR A 246 23.72 11.10 -14.17
C TYR A 246 23.82 9.82 -15.02
N SER A 247 24.98 9.18 -15.01
CA SER A 247 25.19 7.87 -15.62
C SER A 247 26.20 7.08 -14.78
N GLY A 248 25.85 5.83 -14.39
CA GLY A 248 26.76 5.05 -13.58
C GLY A 248 26.25 3.64 -13.24
N PRO A 249 27.13 2.76 -12.76
CA PRO A 249 26.76 1.40 -12.35
C PRO A 249 25.89 1.46 -11.09
N LYS A 250 24.75 0.78 -11.12
CA LYS A 250 23.84 0.68 -9.98
C LYS A 250 22.89 -0.49 -10.12
N LYS A 251 22.81 -1.32 -9.09
CA LYS A 251 21.86 -2.42 -9.01
C LYS A 251 20.42 -1.94 -9.03
N SER A 252 19.55 -2.71 -9.67
CA SER A 252 18.13 -2.44 -9.72
C SER A 252 17.55 -2.35 -8.30
N PRO A 253 16.89 -1.24 -7.94
CA PRO A 253 16.31 -1.05 -6.62
C PRO A 253 14.86 -1.52 -6.54
N PHE A 254 14.36 -2.24 -7.53
CA PHE A 254 12.94 -2.57 -7.65
C PHE A 254 12.62 -3.98 -7.18
N LYS A 255 11.41 -4.12 -6.62
CA LYS A 255 10.72 -5.40 -6.41
C LYS A 255 9.30 -5.27 -6.94
N PHE A 256 8.78 -6.35 -7.50
CA PHE A 256 7.46 -6.39 -8.10
C PHE A 256 6.67 -7.59 -7.60
N LEU A 257 5.36 -7.41 -7.39
CA LEU A 257 4.39 -8.46 -7.10
C LEU A 257 3.18 -8.31 -8.00
N ALA A 258 2.84 -9.34 -8.76
CA ALA A 258 1.57 -9.44 -9.47
C ALA A 258 0.47 -10.01 -8.55
N ARG A 259 -0.74 -9.47 -8.62
CA ARG A 259 -1.94 -10.01 -7.96
C ARG A 259 -2.31 -11.31 -8.65
N ASP A 260 -3.39 -11.60 -9.11
CA ASP A 260 -3.75 -12.83 -9.79
C ASP A 260 -3.06 -12.91 -11.18
N ALA A 261 -1.86 -13.48 -11.20
CA ALA A 261 -0.99 -13.50 -12.37
C ALA A 261 -1.67 -14.14 -13.59
N ILE A 262 -1.55 -13.48 -14.73
CA ILE A 262 -2.02 -13.96 -16.03
C ILE A 262 -0.80 -14.22 -16.90
N TYR A 263 -0.76 -15.41 -17.51
CA TYR A 263 0.34 -15.79 -18.37
C TYR A 263 0.50 -14.83 -19.55
N GLY A 264 1.74 -14.44 -19.84
CA GLY A 264 2.11 -13.60 -20.97
C GLY A 264 1.97 -12.09 -20.73
N ARG A 265 1.52 -11.65 -19.54
CA ARG A 265 1.48 -10.23 -19.19
C ARG A 265 2.05 -9.95 -17.81
N ALA A 266 2.69 -8.81 -17.66
CA ALA A 266 3.37 -8.43 -16.43
C ALA A 266 2.40 -8.16 -15.26
N LEU A 267 1.36 -7.36 -15.49
CA LEU A 267 0.33 -7.12 -14.49
C LEU A 267 -0.65 -8.30 -14.43
N GLY A 268 -1.00 -8.69 -13.23
CA GLY A 268 -2.09 -9.63 -12.99
C GLY A 268 -3.46 -8.99 -13.18
N LEU A 269 -4.50 -9.68 -12.72
CA LEU A 269 -5.87 -9.19 -12.79
C LEU A 269 -6.13 -8.18 -11.67
N GLY A 270 -6.35 -6.92 -12.04
CA GLY A 270 -6.70 -5.85 -11.12
C GLY A 270 -8.20 -5.78 -10.87
N GLY A 271 -8.61 -5.30 -9.68
CA GLY A 271 -10.03 -5.15 -9.34
C GLY A 271 -10.76 -4.16 -10.25
N ALA A 272 -10.06 -3.14 -10.77
CA ALA A 272 -10.64 -2.22 -11.73
C ALA A 272 -10.95 -2.92 -13.07
N GLU A 273 -10.07 -3.81 -13.52
CA GLU A 273 -10.24 -4.60 -14.75
C GLU A 273 -11.37 -5.63 -14.60
N GLU A 274 -11.41 -6.36 -13.47
CA GLU A 274 -12.49 -7.32 -13.18
C GLU A 274 -13.89 -6.69 -13.31
N LEU A 275 -13.98 -5.40 -13.01
CA LEU A 275 -15.25 -4.65 -12.96
C LEU A 275 -15.54 -3.82 -14.22
N PHE A 276 -14.70 -3.87 -15.26
CA PHE A 276 -14.91 -3.09 -16.48
C PHE A 276 -16.22 -3.47 -17.18
N GLU A 277 -16.46 -4.74 -17.39
CA GLU A 277 -17.64 -5.19 -18.14
C GLU A 277 -18.95 -4.83 -17.42
N PRO A 278 -19.15 -5.16 -16.14
CA PRO A 278 -20.31 -4.71 -15.38
C PRO A 278 -20.50 -3.19 -15.40
N GLN A 279 -19.41 -2.41 -15.26
CA GLN A 279 -19.45 -0.96 -15.28
C GLN A 279 -19.92 -0.42 -16.63
N ILE A 280 -19.45 -0.98 -17.74
CA ILE A 280 -19.83 -0.57 -19.09
C ILE A 280 -21.31 -0.79 -19.32
N TRP A 281 -21.82 -1.99 -19.07
CA TRP A 281 -23.22 -2.34 -19.30
C TRP A 281 -24.16 -1.57 -18.39
N LEU A 282 -23.86 -1.47 -17.11
CA LEU A 282 -24.64 -0.65 -16.17
C LEU A 282 -24.70 0.81 -16.63
N ASN A 283 -23.59 1.35 -17.11
CA ASN A 283 -23.57 2.73 -17.58
C ASN A 283 -24.38 2.92 -18.86
N TYR A 284 -24.36 1.95 -19.78
CA TYR A 284 -25.22 1.95 -20.97
C TYR A 284 -26.70 1.98 -20.60
N ASP A 285 -27.14 1.15 -19.69
CA ASP A 285 -28.53 1.09 -19.26
C ASP A 285 -28.94 2.38 -18.52
N THR A 286 -28.06 2.94 -17.70
CA THR A 286 -28.28 4.22 -17.02
C THR A 286 -28.45 5.37 -18.02
N ILE A 287 -27.66 5.43 -19.09
CA ILE A 287 -27.78 6.42 -20.16
C ILE A 287 -29.10 6.26 -20.89
N ARG A 288 -29.48 5.01 -21.23
CA ARG A 288 -30.76 4.73 -21.89
C ARG A 288 -31.97 5.14 -21.04
N ILE A 289 -31.93 4.85 -19.73
CA ILE A 289 -32.97 5.29 -18.80
C ILE A 289 -33.09 6.81 -18.85
N LYS A 290 -31.96 7.54 -18.80
CA LYS A 290 -31.99 9.01 -18.89
C LYS A 290 -32.56 9.48 -20.22
N GLU A 291 -32.15 8.91 -21.34
CA GLU A 291 -32.65 9.26 -22.68
C GLU A 291 -34.17 9.02 -22.79
N MET A 292 -34.65 7.91 -22.23
CA MET A 292 -36.08 7.59 -22.20
C MET A 292 -36.87 8.58 -21.32
N LEU A 293 -36.33 8.96 -20.18
CA LEU A 293 -36.95 9.97 -19.30
C LEU A 293 -36.91 11.36 -19.94
N ASP A 294 -35.84 11.72 -20.64
CA ASP A 294 -35.75 12.98 -21.38
C ASP A 294 -36.80 13.03 -22.54
N GLN A 295 -37.04 11.89 -23.21
CA GLN A 295 -38.10 11.79 -24.19
C GLN A 295 -39.48 11.83 -23.57
N ALA A 296 -39.70 11.15 -22.45
CA ALA A 296 -40.96 11.15 -21.73
C ALA A 296 -41.33 12.53 -21.18
N SER A 297 -40.33 13.33 -20.85
CA SER A 297 -40.54 14.72 -20.36
C SER A 297 -41.02 15.67 -21.44
N LYS A 298 -40.83 15.34 -22.73
CA LYS A 298 -41.29 16.15 -23.86
C LYS A 298 -42.79 15.99 -24.02
N ILE A 299 -43.48 17.09 -23.98
CA ILE A 299 -44.90 17.09 -24.32
C ILE A 299 -45.02 17.20 -25.83
N LEU A 300 -45.43 16.10 -26.47
CA LEU A 300 -45.64 16.04 -27.88
C LEU A 300 -47.16 15.99 -28.16
N TYR A 301 -47.57 16.78 -29.11
CA TYR A 301 -48.96 16.80 -29.59
C TYR A 301 -49.01 16.32 -31.04
N GLN A 302 -50.09 15.66 -31.40
CA GLN A 302 -50.40 15.31 -32.76
C GLN A 302 -51.76 15.87 -33.14
N THR A 303 -51.93 16.26 -34.39
CA THR A 303 -53.18 16.71 -34.95
C THR A 303 -53.22 16.36 -36.43
N SER A 304 -54.39 16.05 -36.96
CA SER A 304 -54.63 15.89 -38.40
C SER A 304 -54.79 17.24 -39.13
N ASP A 305 -54.90 18.36 -38.39
CA ASP A 305 -55.02 19.70 -38.97
C ASP A 305 -53.63 20.27 -39.30
N SER A 306 -53.25 20.28 -40.57
CA SER A 306 -51.96 20.77 -41.08
C SER A 306 -51.75 22.28 -40.82
N ALA A 307 -52.84 23.08 -40.69
CA ALA A 307 -52.82 24.48 -40.48
C ALA A 307 -52.89 24.91 -38.99
N PHE A 308 -52.98 23.91 -38.07
CA PHE A 308 -53.15 24.16 -36.64
C PHE A 308 -52.07 25.05 -36.06
N LYS A 309 -50.80 24.79 -36.41
CA LYS A 309 -49.64 25.56 -35.94
C LYS A 309 -49.61 27.01 -36.44
N THR A 310 -50.23 27.26 -37.61
CA THR A 310 -50.32 28.59 -38.21
C THR A 310 -51.45 29.40 -37.60
N ARG A 311 -52.54 28.73 -37.18
CA ARG A 311 -53.74 29.40 -36.57
C ARG A 311 -53.57 29.65 -35.07
N ASN A 312 -52.83 28.80 -34.38
CA ASN A 312 -52.73 28.87 -32.94
C ASN A 312 -51.28 29.16 -32.51
N ARG A 313 -51.14 29.92 -31.46
CA ARG A 313 -49.86 30.06 -30.76
C ARG A 313 -49.63 28.82 -29.91
N THR A 314 -48.60 28.04 -30.22
CA THR A 314 -48.27 26.76 -29.53
C THR A 314 -47.19 26.91 -28.46
N GLU A 315 -46.59 28.09 -28.35
CA GLU A 315 -45.54 28.41 -27.37
C GLU A 315 -46.05 29.45 -26.36
N ASN A 316 -45.79 29.24 -25.07
CA ASN A 316 -46.18 30.13 -23.95
C ASN A 316 -47.69 30.38 -23.88
N LEU A 317 -48.49 29.31 -23.87
CA LEU A 317 -49.93 29.37 -23.73
C LEU A 317 -50.34 29.96 -22.37
N SER A 318 -51.30 30.92 -22.37
CA SER A 318 -51.88 31.48 -21.17
C SER A 318 -52.92 30.54 -20.57
N GLN A 319 -53.14 30.62 -19.26
CA GLN A 319 -54.15 29.80 -18.60
C GLN A 319 -55.56 30.20 -19.11
N GLY A 320 -56.29 29.21 -19.65
CA GLY A 320 -57.62 29.42 -20.23
C GLY A 320 -57.62 29.85 -21.70
N GLU A 321 -56.50 29.79 -22.40
CA GLU A 321 -56.40 30.08 -23.83
C GLU A 321 -57.17 29.02 -24.66
N ILE A 322 -58.01 29.44 -25.58
CA ILE A 322 -58.81 28.57 -26.43
C ILE A 322 -58.06 28.33 -27.73
N LEU A 323 -57.72 27.07 -27.99
CA LEU A 323 -57.09 26.65 -29.23
C LEU A 323 -58.14 26.30 -30.27
N VAL A 324 -58.01 26.86 -31.48
CA VAL A 324 -58.98 26.65 -32.58
C VAL A 324 -58.45 25.55 -33.53
N HIS A 325 -59.28 24.56 -33.82
CA HIS A 325 -58.97 23.50 -34.77
C HIS A 325 -60.09 23.34 -35.80
N GLU A 326 -59.78 22.73 -36.94
CA GLU A 326 -60.78 22.37 -37.93
C GLU A 326 -61.59 21.12 -37.51
N GLN A 327 -62.74 20.91 -38.13
CA GLN A 327 -63.64 19.84 -37.80
C GLN A 327 -62.91 18.46 -37.94
N GLY A 328 -62.81 17.71 -36.84
CA GLY A 328 -62.09 16.44 -36.77
C GLY A 328 -60.60 16.49 -36.43
N GLY A 329 -60.04 17.72 -36.30
CA GLY A 329 -58.57 17.91 -36.06
C GLY A 329 -58.20 18.24 -34.62
N ALA A 330 -58.80 17.58 -33.65
CA ALA A 330 -58.46 17.80 -32.25
C ALA A 330 -56.97 17.58 -31.99
N LEU A 331 -56.45 18.38 -31.03
CA LEU A 331 -55.06 18.22 -30.58
C LEU A 331 -54.96 17.09 -29.54
N ASP A 332 -54.34 15.99 -29.94
CA ASP A 332 -54.10 14.87 -29.03
C ASP A 332 -52.70 14.87 -28.49
N ARG A 333 -52.58 14.58 -27.21
CA ARG A 333 -51.27 14.41 -26.58
C ARG A 333 -50.73 13.00 -26.91
N ILE A 334 -49.54 12.93 -27.47
CA ILE A 334 -48.86 11.66 -27.68
C ILE A 334 -48.39 11.14 -26.32
N ASN A 335 -48.74 9.89 -26.03
CA ASN A 335 -48.25 9.26 -24.81
C ASN A 335 -46.79 8.77 -25.02
N ASN A 336 -45.84 9.50 -24.47
CA ASN A 336 -44.41 9.18 -24.52
C ASN A 336 -43.98 8.39 -23.30
N THR A 337 -44.88 7.82 -22.51
CA THR A 337 -44.51 7.07 -21.30
C THR A 337 -43.64 5.88 -21.67
N PRO A 338 -42.43 5.73 -21.16
CA PRO A 338 -41.53 4.64 -21.48
C PRO A 338 -42.11 3.31 -20.95
N ILE A 339 -42.43 2.39 -21.85
CA ILE A 339 -43.07 1.11 -21.51
C ILE A 339 -42.06 0.16 -20.84
N ASN A 340 -40.77 0.27 -21.17
CA ASN A 340 -39.74 -0.70 -20.77
C ASN A 340 -38.78 -0.19 -19.69
N ILE A 341 -39.08 0.90 -19.00
CA ILE A 341 -38.17 1.47 -18.00
C ILE A 341 -37.82 0.49 -16.86
N ASN A 342 -38.82 -0.31 -16.45
CA ASN A 342 -38.62 -1.30 -15.40
C ASN A 342 -37.62 -2.41 -15.81
N ALA A 343 -37.64 -2.82 -17.10
CA ALA A 343 -36.68 -3.79 -17.59
C ALA A 343 -35.23 -3.28 -17.51
N PHE A 344 -35.01 -2.01 -17.87
CA PHE A 344 -33.68 -1.40 -17.73
C PHE A 344 -33.26 -1.20 -16.27
N THR A 345 -34.21 -0.82 -15.39
CA THR A 345 -33.94 -0.71 -13.97
C THR A 345 -33.52 -2.07 -13.37
N SER A 346 -34.25 -3.14 -13.71
CA SER A 346 -33.90 -4.52 -13.29
C SER A 346 -32.56 -4.97 -13.87
N SER A 347 -32.20 -4.55 -15.08
CA SER A 347 -30.90 -4.82 -15.69
C SER A 347 -29.78 -4.12 -14.93
N VAL A 348 -29.97 -2.85 -14.55
CA VAL A 348 -29.01 -2.09 -13.72
C VAL A 348 -28.76 -2.79 -12.39
N GLU A 349 -29.83 -3.22 -11.69
CA GLU A 349 -29.73 -3.97 -10.43
C GLU A 349 -29.01 -5.32 -10.59
N ALA A 350 -29.30 -6.03 -11.68
CA ALA A 350 -28.63 -7.29 -12.00
C ALA A 350 -27.12 -7.09 -12.23
N TRP A 351 -26.71 -6.04 -12.95
CA TRP A 351 -25.31 -5.71 -13.17
C TRP A 351 -24.61 -5.25 -11.90
N GLU A 352 -25.27 -4.52 -10.99
CA GLU A 352 -24.74 -4.18 -9.67
C GLU A 352 -24.46 -5.44 -8.84
N ASN A 353 -25.41 -6.36 -8.79
CA ASN A 353 -25.25 -7.62 -8.06
C ASN A 353 -24.14 -8.48 -8.68
N ASN A 354 -24.07 -8.55 -10.01
CA ASN A 354 -22.98 -9.26 -10.70
C ASN A 354 -21.60 -8.65 -10.38
N ALA A 355 -21.50 -7.32 -10.38
CA ALA A 355 -20.26 -6.63 -10.00
C ALA A 355 -19.84 -6.95 -8.57
N ARG A 356 -20.78 -7.00 -7.61
CA ARG A 356 -20.51 -7.40 -6.23
C ARG A 356 -19.96 -8.83 -6.13
N LEU A 357 -20.53 -9.76 -6.91
CA LEU A 357 -20.06 -11.15 -6.95
C LEU A 357 -18.66 -11.26 -7.56
N ILE A 358 -18.42 -10.62 -8.71
CA ILE A 358 -17.12 -10.60 -9.39
C ILE A 358 -16.06 -9.99 -8.48
N GLY A 359 -16.35 -8.83 -7.88
CA GLY A 359 -15.43 -8.14 -6.97
C GLY A 359 -15.28 -8.78 -5.59
N SER A 360 -15.93 -9.93 -5.34
CA SER A 360 -15.96 -10.61 -4.04
C SER A 360 -16.42 -9.72 -2.88
N ALA A 361 -17.23 -8.69 -3.18
CA ALA A 361 -17.85 -7.78 -2.21
C ALA A 361 -19.25 -8.30 -1.84
N THR A 362 -19.33 -9.52 -1.35
CA THR A 362 -20.59 -10.16 -0.95
C THR A 362 -21.15 -9.56 0.34
N ASP A 363 -22.43 -9.75 0.61
CA ASP A 363 -23.13 -9.19 1.76
C ASP A 363 -22.41 -9.41 3.11
N PRO A 364 -21.82 -10.58 3.40
CA PRO A 364 -21.05 -10.77 4.64
C PRO A 364 -19.77 -9.93 4.71
N VAL A 365 -19.11 -9.68 3.57
CA VAL A 365 -17.89 -8.83 3.50
C VAL A 365 -18.27 -7.35 3.67
N LEU A 366 -19.46 -6.97 3.21
CA LEU A 366 -20.03 -5.63 3.40
C LEU A 366 -20.52 -5.39 4.83
N GLY A 367 -20.65 -6.44 5.66
CA GLY A 367 -21.17 -6.36 7.01
C GLY A 367 -22.71 -6.30 7.05
N GLU A 368 -23.39 -6.70 5.96
CA GLU A 368 -24.84 -6.78 5.94
C GLU A 368 -25.32 -7.93 6.85
N GLN A 369 -26.41 -7.68 7.59
CA GLN A 369 -26.94 -8.66 8.52
C GLN A 369 -27.59 -9.82 7.75
N PRO A 370 -27.31 -11.07 8.13
CA PRO A 370 -27.99 -12.21 7.55
C PRO A 370 -29.48 -12.21 7.87
N PRO A 371 -30.29 -12.94 7.10
CA PRO A 371 -31.71 -13.10 7.39
C PRO A 371 -31.97 -13.55 8.83
N SER A 372 -33.02 -12.99 9.44
CA SER A 372 -33.43 -13.35 10.81
C SER A 372 -33.61 -14.86 10.96
N GLY A 373 -32.98 -15.45 12.01
CA GLY A 373 -33.03 -16.89 12.27
C GLY A 373 -31.83 -17.69 11.73
N THR A 374 -30.85 -17.06 11.09
CA THR A 374 -29.62 -17.75 10.64
C THR A 374 -28.79 -18.19 11.86
N PRO A 375 -28.44 -19.49 12.00
CA PRO A 375 -27.62 -19.96 13.10
C PRO A 375 -26.22 -19.30 13.10
N PHE A 376 -25.73 -18.88 14.25
CA PHE A 376 -24.43 -18.20 14.39
C PHE A 376 -23.26 -18.97 13.74
N ARG A 377 -23.22 -20.30 13.90
CA ARG A 377 -22.17 -21.13 13.29
C ARG A 377 -22.22 -21.13 11.76
N LEU A 378 -23.42 -21.13 11.19
CA LEU A 378 -23.59 -21.05 9.74
C LEU A 378 -23.15 -19.67 9.22
N GLN A 379 -23.52 -18.61 9.92
CA GLN A 379 -23.07 -17.25 9.58
C GLN A 379 -21.54 -17.13 9.64
N ALA A 380 -20.89 -17.63 10.69
CA ALA A 380 -19.44 -17.63 10.80
C ALA A 380 -18.78 -18.39 9.63
N LEU A 381 -19.33 -19.55 9.23
CA LEU A 381 -18.83 -20.32 8.11
C LEU A 381 -19.00 -19.57 6.78
N ILE A 382 -20.15 -18.95 6.53
CA ILE A 382 -20.42 -18.16 5.33
C ILE A 382 -19.45 -16.98 5.26
N THR A 383 -19.24 -16.27 6.36
CA THR A 383 -18.30 -15.14 6.43
C THR A 383 -16.87 -15.62 6.15
N GLN A 384 -16.45 -16.73 6.74
CA GLN A 384 -15.12 -17.30 6.50
C GLN A 384 -14.92 -17.70 5.01
N GLN A 385 -15.92 -18.31 4.40
CA GLN A 385 -15.88 -18.65 2.97
C GLN A 385 -15.82 -17.39 2.09
N ALA A 386 -16.63 -16.38 2.42
CA ALA A 386 -16.68 -15.13 1.66
C ALA A 386 -15.35 -14.34 1.73
N THR A 387 -14.60 -14.45 2.83
CA THR A 387 -13.30 -13.76 2.99
C THR A 387 -12.11 -14.56 2.46
N SER A 388 -12.27 -15.82 2.12
CA SER A 388 -11.16 -16.75 1.80
C SER A 388 -10.28 -16.28 0.63
N ILE A 389 -10.86 -15.69 -0.41
CA ILE A 389 -10.10 -15.18 -1.56
C ILE A 389 -9.26 -13.95 -1.18
N HIS A 390 -9.81 -13.07 -0.37
CA HIS A 390 -9.09 -11.90 0.13
C HIS A 390 -7.96 -12.31 1.08
N GLU A 391 -8.16 -13.34 1.91
CA GLU A 391 -7.12 -13.89 2.77
C GLU A 391 -5.96 -14.48 1.96
N TYR A 392 -6.26 -15.17 0.86
CA TYR A 392 -5.24 -15.69 -0.05
C TYR A 392 -4.42 -14.57 -0.71
N ARG A 393 -5.09 -13.55 -1.26
CA ARG A 393 -4.46 -12.37 -1.87
C ARG A 393 -3.64 -11.59 -0.85
N LYS A 394 -4.19 -11.42 0.35
CA LYS A 394 -3.51 -10.80 1.48
C LYS A 394 -2.27 -11.58 1.90
N GLY A 395 -2.33 -12.91 1.91
CA GLY A 395 -1.18 -13.78 2.22
C GLY A 395 -0.01 -13.58 1.26
N LYS A 396 -0.27 -13.44 -0.05
CA LYS A 396 0.78 -13.11 -1.04
C LYS A 396 1.41 -11.76 -0.76
N LEU A 397 0.58 -10.76 -0.49
CA LEU A 397 1.04 -9.40 -0.19
C LEU A 397 1.85 -9.35 1.11
N ALA A 398 1.45 -10.14 2.13
CA ALA A 398 2.18 -10.29 3.38
C ALA A 398 3.57 -10.91 3.19
N THR A 399 3.67 -11.93 2.34
CA THR A 399 4.94 -12.55 2.00
C THR A 399 5.88 -11.55 1.31
N PHE A 400 5.36 -10.81 0.34
CA PHE A 400 6.11 -9.77 -0.36
C PHE A 400 6.56 -8.63 0.58
N LEU A 401 5.69 -8.19 1.48
CA LEU A 401 6.05 -7.21 2.50
C LEU A 401 7.15 -7.75 3.44
N GLY A 402 7.06 -9.02 3.82
CA GLY A 402 8.11 -9.70 4.58
C GLY A 402 9.47 -9.71 3.88
N GLU A 403 9.50 -9.90 2.56
CA GLU A 403 10.72 -9.80 1.75
C GLU A 403 11.29 -8.38 1.69
N ILE A 404 10.42 -7.36 1.57
CA ILE A 404 10.83 -5.95 1.62
C ILE A 404 11.45 -5.61 2.99
N TYR A 405 10.82 -6.08 4.06
CA TYR A 405 11.35 -5.89 5.41
C TYR A 405 12.70 -6.57 5.59
N ARG A 406 12.82 -7.83 5.22
CA ARG A 406 14.04 -8.61 5.39
C ARG A 406 15.22 -8.05 4.61
N ASP A 407 14.99 -7.66 3.35
CA ASP A 407 16.07 -7.25 2.45
C ASP A 407 16.43 -5.76 2.57
N TRP A 408 15.46 -4.90 2.94
CA TRP A 408 15.64 -3.46 2.90
C TRP A 408 15.48 -2.79 4.27
N ILE A 409 14.34 -3.03 4.95
CA ILE A 409 13.99 -2.29 6.17
C ILE A 409 14.80 -2.76 7.36
N ILE A 410 14.91 -4.05 7.61
CA ILE A 410 15.67 -4.59 8.74
C ILE A 410 17.14 -4.18 8.72
N PRO A 411 17.87 -4.25 7.59
CA PRO A 411 19.25 -3.76 7.53
C PRO A 411 19.38 -2.27 7.85
N ASP A 412 18.43 -1.45 7.42
CA ASP A 412 18.46 -0.01 7.69
C ASP A 412 18.04 0.29 9.15
N LEU A 413 17.08 -0.45 9.69
CA LEU A 413 16.69 -0.41 11.10
C LEU A 413 17.88 -0.77 12.02
N LYS A 414 18.62 -1.84 11.69
CA LYS A 414 19.84 -2.21 12.43
C LYS A 414 20.87 -1.08 12.44
N LYS A 415 21.10 -0.42 11.32
CA LYS A 415 22.04 0.70 11.23
C LYS A 415 21.58 1.88 12.11
N GLU A 416 20.28 2.16 12.15
CA GLU A 416 19.75 3.24 12.98
C GLU A 416 19.81 2.90 14.47
N ILE A 417 19.49 1.67 14.88
CA ILE A 417 19.64 1.20 16.26
C ILE A 417 21.09 1.39 16.73
N VAL A 418 22.06 1.03 15.90
CA VAL A 418 23.50 1.18 16.23
C VAL A 418 23.92 2.66 16.37
N LYS A 419 23.25 3.59 15.67
CA LYS A 419 23.56 5.02 15.70
C LYS A 419 22.84 5.80 16.81
N GLY A 420 21.71 5.30 17.31
CA GLY A 420 20.80 6.06 18.16
C GLY A 420 21.18 6.09 19.62
N ASP A 421 21.35 7.29 20.19
CA ASP A 421 21.48 7.49 21.63
C ASP A 421 20.13 7.81 22.32
N GLU A 422 19.10 8.13 21.53
CA GLU A 422 17.79 8.62 22.01
C GLU A 422 16.79 7.51 22.44
N PHE A 423 17.08 6.24 22.17
CA PHE A 423 16.10 5.16 22.33
C PHE A 423 15.71 4.89 23.78
N MET A 424 16.58 5.20 24.75
CA MET A 424 16.44 4.84 26.16
C MET A 424 15.57 5.79 26.98
N GLU A 425 15.37 7.02 26.52
CA GLU A 425 14.60 8.02 27.25
C GLU A 425 13.08 7.68 27.32
N GLU A 426 12.62 6.75 26.48
CA GLU A 426 11.20 6.40 26.36
C GLU A 426 10.78 5.12 27.10
N LEU A 427 11.70 4.47 27.85
CA LEU A 427 11.34 3.30 28.64
C LEU A 427 10.76 3.74 29.99
N ASP A 428 9.60 3.23 30.33
CA ASP A 428 9.03 3.37 31.67
C ASP A 428 9.93 2.68 32.71
N SER A 429 9.90 3.16 33.94
CA SER A 429 10.72 2.60 35.03
C SER A 429 10.48 1.10 35.27
N GLY A 430 9.27 0.61 35.02
CA GLY A 430 8.94 -0.82 35.05
C GLY A 430 9.60 -1.62 33.93
N GLU A 431 9.53 -1.10 32.72
CA GLU A 431 10.16 -1.69 31.53
C GLU A 431 11.69 -1.69 31.63
N LEU A 432 12.27 -0.61 32.16
CA LEU A 432 13.71 -0.51 32.41
C LEU A 432 14.19 -1.57 33.43
N ASN A 433 13.44 -1.77 34.51
CA ASN A 433 13.76 -2.79 35.51
C ASN A 433 13.70 -4.22 34.95
N GLU A 434 12.70 -4.52 34.12
CA GLU A 434 12.58 -5.84 33.48
C GLU A 434 13.68 -6.09 32.45
N VAL A 435 14.01 -5.09 31.63
CA VAL A 435 15.15 -5.15 30.71
C VAL A 435 16.45 -5.32 31.48
N ALA A 436 16.65 -4.57 32.57
CA ALA A 436 17.82 -4.68 33.45
C ALA A 436 17.93 -6.09 34.06
N ASP A 437 16.81 -6.69 34.48
CA ASP A 437 16.79 -8.04 35.03
C ASP A 437 17.20 -9.11 34.01
N ARG A 438 16.73 -8.98 32.77
CA ARG A 438 17.06 -9.94 31.70
C ARG A 438 18.48 -9.76 31.15
N VAL A 439 18.93 -8.52 30.97
CA VAL A 439 20.31 -8.23 30.56
C VAL A 439 21.30 -8.66 31.63
N SER A 440 21.03 -8.39 32.91
CA SER A 440 21.90 -8.86 33.99
C SER A 440 22.02 -10.39 34.00
N LYS A 441 20.92 -11.10 33.74
CA LYS A 441 20.92 -12.56 33.63
C LYS A 441 21.73 -13.08 32.44
N SER A 442 21.63 -12.43 31.27
CA SER A 442 22.42 -12.79 30.09
C SER A 442 23.92 -12.56 30.32
N LEU A 443 24.29 -11.38 30.83
CA LEU A 443 25.68 -11.06 31.12
C LEU A 443 26.30 -11.93 32.22
N THR A 444 25.51 -12.23 33.27
CA THR A 444 25.97 -13.17 34.31
C THR A 444 26.22 -14.56 33.74
N ASN A 445 25.35 -15.05 32.84
CA ASN A 445 25.53 -16.35 32.20
C ASN A 445 26.78 -16.39 31.31
N GLU A 446 27.10 -15.32 30.60
CA GLU A 446 28.32 -15.21 29.80
C GLU A 446 29.57 -15.19 30.70
N GLU A 447 29.58 -14.41 31.74
CA GLU A 447 30.69 -14.33 32.68
C GLU A 447 30.91 -15.65 33.43
N VAL A 448 29.81 -16.32 33.85
CA VAL A 448 29.86 -17.67 34.42
C VAL A 448 30.43 -18.68 33.42
N LYS A 449 30.01 -18.61 32.17
CA LYS A 449 30.53 -19.48 31.11
C LYS A 449 32.03 -19.27 30.87
N GLU A 450 32.49 -18.05 30.88
CA GLU A 450 33.89 -17.68 30.72
C GLU A 450 34.75 -18.16 31.93
N ARG A 451 34.27 -17.98 33.15
CA ARG A 451 34.95 -18.50 34.36
C ARG A 451 35.00 -20.03 34.37
N VAL A 452 33.93 -20.71 33.99
CA VAL A 452 33.92 -22.19 33.90
C VAL A 452 34.90 -22.67 32.84
N LEU A 453 34.99 -22.00 31.70
CA LEU A 453 35.97 -22.34 30.65
C LEU A 453 37.39 -22.12 31.09
N ASN A 454 37.65 -21.15 31.98
CA ASN A 454 38.95 -20.88 32.60
C ASN A 454 39.28 -21.82 33.78
N GLY A 455 38.36 -22.75 34.13
CA GLY A 455 38.56 -23.74 35.18
C GLY A 455 38.26 -23.23 36.61
N GLU A 456 37.55 -22.10 36.73
CA GLU A 456 37.14 -21.54 38.01
C GLU A 456 35.83 -22.21 38.48
N ALA A 457 35.74 -22.54 39.76
CA ALA A 457 34.50 -23.04 40.37
C ALA A 457 33.57 -21.85 40.68
N VAL A 458 32.33 -21.90 40.10
CA VAL A 458 31.31 -20.88 40.31
C VAL A 458 30.18 -21.47 41.17
N TYR A 459 29.84 -20.80 42.27
CA TYR A 459 28.77 -21.20 43.17
C TYR A 459 27.49 -20.40 42.91
N ASN A 460 26.31 -20.98 43.18
CA ASN A 460 25.02 -20.33 42.96
C ASN A 460 24.88 -18.98 43.67
N ASN A 461 25.38 -18.87 44.91
CA ASN A 461 25.37 -17.59 45.64
C ASN A 461 26.20 -16.49 44.95
N ASP A 462 27.30 -16.86 44.31
CA ASP A 462 28.13 -15.89 43.60
C ASP A 462 27.44 -15.41 42.32
N THR A 463 26.70 -16.29 41.66
CA THR A 463 25.93 -15.92 40.46
C THR A 463 24.79 -14.97 40.77
N ASP A 464 24.09 -15.15 41.90
CA ASP A 464 22.99 -14.27 42.30
C ASP A 464 23.51 -12.89 42.71
N LEU A 465 24.62 -12.83 43.44
CA LEU A 465 25.29 -11.55 43.82
C LEU A 465 25.81 -10.79 42.59
N MET A 466 26.43 -11.48 41.66
CA MET A 466 26.87 -10.91 40.37
C MET A 466 25.69 -10.34 39.59
N ARG A 467 24.58 -11.08 39.52
CA ARG A 467 23.39 -10.63 38.83
C ARG A 467 22.80 -9.36 39.45
N GLU A 468 22.68 -9.31 40.77
CA GLU A 468 22.21 -8.11 41.47
C GLU A 468 23.16 -6.93 41.33
N GLU A 469 24.46 -7.15 41.34
CA GLU A 469 25.45 -6.11 41.14
C GLU A 469 25.43 -5.56 39.70
N ILE A 470 25.34 -6.43 38.70
CA ILE A 470 25.19 -6.04 37.29
C ILE A 470 23.87 -5.29 37.09
N LYS A 471 22.77 -5.76 37.68
CA LYS A 471 21.46 -5.10 37.62
C LYS A 471 21.50 -3.71 38.24
N ARG A 472 22.12 -3.58 39.44
CA ARG A 472 22.26 -2.31 40.13
C ARG A 472 23.11 -1.32 39.34
N ARG A 473 24.28 -1.75 38.86
CA ARG A 473 25.12 -0.92 37.98
C ARG A 473 24.39 -0.47 36.72
N PHE A 474 23.62 -1.36 36.13
CA PHE A 474 22.85 -1.09 34.95
C PHE A 474 21.80 0.01 35.18
N ILE A 475 21.14 0.01 36.35
CA ILE A 475 20.15 1.01 36.72
C ILE A 475 20.81 2.32 37.18
N GLU A 476 21.93 2.26 37.93
CA GLU A 476 22.61 3.42 38.49
C GLU A 476 23.46 4.19 37.45
N GLU A 477 24.10 3.49 36.51
CA GLU A 477 24.95 4.11 35.48
C GLU A 477 24.14 4.72 34.32
N GLY A 478 22.83 4.54 34.36
CA GLY A 478 21.89 5.20 33.45
C GLY A 478 22.05 4.86 31.96
N ASN A 479 21.40 5.61 31.14
CA ASN A 479 21.09 5.36 29.73
C ASN A 479 22.30 5.02 28.82
N HIS A 480 23.50 5.60 29.06
CA HIS A 480 24.63 5.45 28.13
C HIS A 480 25.22 4.04 28.08
N LYS A 481 25.31 3.35 29.21
CA LYS A 481 25.90 2.01 29.25
C LYS A 481 24.97 0.94 28.69
N LEU A 482 23.67 1.10 28.93
CA LEU A 482 22.64 0.26 28.33
C LEU A 482 22.63 0.35 26.82
N ILE A 483 22.76 1.56 26.26
CA ILE A 483 22.84 1.78 24.82
C ILE A 483 24.06 1.05 24.22
N LYS A 484 25.20 1.10 24.88
CA LYS A 484 26.43 0.47 24.41
C LYS A 484 26.29 -1.06 24.36
N ILE A 485 25.72 -1.66 25.39
CA ILE A 485 25.49 -3.10 25.48
C ILE A 485 24.48 -3.54 24.41
N ILE A 486 23.38 -2.82 24.27
CA ILE A 486 22.36 -3.12 23.25
C ILE A 486 22.91 -2.99 21.83
N LYS A 487 23.74 -1.98 21.56
CA LYS A 487 24.37 -1.80 20.24
C LYS A 487 25.20 -3.01 19.83
N ASP A 488 26.05 -3.49 20.69
CA ASP A 488 26.94 -4.62 20.41
C ASP A 488 26.14 -5.94 20.29
N GLU A 489 25.13 -6.16 21.12
CA GLU A 489 24.29 -7.35 21.06
C GLU A 489 23.38 -7.41 19.83
N PHE A 490 22.86 -6.28 19.34
CA PHE A 490 22.00 -6.25 18.14
C PHE A 490 22.76 -6.38 16.84
N LYS A 491 24.06 -6.12 16.83
CA LYS A 491 24.87 -6.17 15.61
C LYS A 491 24.84 -7.55 14.95
N ASP A 492 24.88 -8.61 15.75
CA ASP A 492 24.97 -9.99 15.28
C ASP A 492 23.67 -10.79 15.46
N SER A 493 22.60 -10.19 16.04
CA SER A 493 21.34 -10.88 16.28
C SER A 493 20.57 -11.14 14.98
N PRO A 494 20.07 -12.37 14.76
CA PRO A 494 19.26 -12.71 13.57
C PRO A 494 17.85 -12.13 13.73
N LEU A 495 17.66 -10.92 13.21
CA LEU A 495 16.35 -10.27 13.12
C LEU A 495 15.57 -10.82 11.94
N ASP A 496 14.32 -11.18 12.19
CA ASP A 496 13.34 -11.53 11.16
C ASP A 496 12.03 -10.77 11.40
N VAL A 497 11.10 -10.86 10.48
CA VAL A 497 9.81 -10.20 10.56
C VAL A 497 8.67 -11.18 10.34
N ARG A 498 7.65 -11.09 11.15
CA ARG A 498 6.38 -11.79 10.96
C ARG A 498 5.33 -10.78 10.58
N VAL A 499 4.67 -10.99 9.44
CA VAL A 499 3.50 -10.22 9.04
C VAL A 499 2.27 -11.02 9.40
N ASN A 500 1.48 -10.50 10.33
CA ASN A 500 0.26 -11.18 10.79
C ASN A 500 -0.87 -10.96 9.76
N VAL A 501 -1.38 -12.04 9.17
CA VAL A 501 -2.41 -12.00 8.13
C VAL A 501 -3.82 -11.80 8.70
N ALA A 502 -4.01 -11.85 10.02
CA ALA A 502 -5.29 -11.54 10.66
C ALA A 502 -5.73 -10.11 10.27
N GLY A 503 -6.94 -10.00 9.73
CA GLY A 503 -7.44 -8.80 9.07
C GLY A 503 -7.33 -7.49 9.86
N LYS A 504 -7.51 -6.35 9.16
CA LYS A 504 -7.56 -4.98 9.73
C LYS A 504 -8.57 -4.81 10.88
N GLN A 505 -9.53 -5.70 11.00
CA GLN A 505 -10.36 -5.91 12.18
C GLN A 505 -9.82 -7.15 12.94
N LYS A 506 -8.76 -6.96 13.73
CA LYS A 506 -8.69 -7.77 14.96
C LYS A 506 -10.00 -7.48 15.66
N ASP A 507 -10.84 -8.49 15.75
CA ASP A 507 -12.04 -8.37 16.56
C ASP A 507 -11.57 -8.19 18.01
N LEU A 508 -11.45 -6.91 18.41
CA LEU A 508 -11.00 -6.53 19.75
C LEU A 508 -11.85 -7.21 20.81
N THR A 509 -13.09 -7.57 20.45
CA THR A 509 -14.01 -8.35 21.27
C THR A 509 -13.51 -9.78 21.47
N VAL A 510 -13.05 -10.44 20.39
CA VAL A 510 -12.49 -11.81 20.49
C VAL A 510 -11.17 -11.82 21.26
N VAL A 511 -10.32 -10.80 21.07
CA VAL A 511 -9.09 -10.64 21.84
C VAL A 511 -9.42 -10.35 23.32
N ALA A 512 -10.36 -9.46 23.59
CA ALA A 512 -10.83 -9.15 24.93
C ALA A 512 -11.46 -10.37 25.61
N ASP A 513 -12.26 -11.17 24.91
CA ASP A 513 -12.85 -12.41 25.43
C ASP A 513 -11.79 -13.48 25.74
N LYS A 514 -10.81 -13.66 24.86
CA LYS A 514 -9.66 -14.55 25.11
C LYS A 514 -8.87 -14.10 26.33
N LEU A 515 -8.58 -12.81 26.44
CA LEU A 515 -7.91 -12.23 27.59
C LEU A 515 -8.71 -12.39 28.87
N THR A 516 -10.00 -12.11 28.82
CA THR A 516 -10.89 -12.27 29.96
C THR A 516 -10.92 -13.73 30.45
N ASN A 517 -10.93 -14.70 29.53
CA ASN A 517 -10.88 -16.12 29.87
C ASN A 517 -9.51 -16.52 30.44
N VAL A 518 -8.41 -16.03 29.92
CA VAL A 518 -7.06 -16.25 30.46
C VAL A 518 -6.93 -15.60 31.85
N PHE A 519 -7.42 -14.37 32.03
CA PHE A 519 -7.44 -13.71 33.34
C PHE A 519 -8.30 -14.45 34.36
N ARG A 520 -9.48 -14.96 33.98
CA ARG A 520 -10.31 -15.78 34.87
C ARG A 520 -9.58 -17.05 35.32
N GLN A 521 -8.86 -17.72 34.44
CA GLN A 521 -8.08 -18.92 34.81
C GLN A 521 -6.90 -18.58 35.72
N LEU A 522 -6.23 -17.45 35.50
CA LEU A 522 -5.14 -16.97 36.36
C LEU A 522 -5.62 -16.58 37.77
N ILE A 523 -6.75 -15.87 37.85
CA ILE A 523 -7.36 -15.51 39.16
C ILE A 523 -7.81 -16.74 39.90
N ALA A 524 -8.31 -17.77 39.19
CA ALA A 524 -8.73 -19.03 39.80
C ALA A 524 -7.55 -19.89 40.33
N SER A 525 -6.34 -19.71 39.78
CA SER A 525 -5.16 -20.49 40.15
C SER A 525 -3.88 -19.67 40.11
N PRO A 526 -3.63 -18.78 41.09
CA PRO A 526 -2.45 -17.89 41.09
C PRO A 526 -1.11 -18.65 41.13
N GLN A 527 -1.10 -19.89 41.55
CA GLN A 527 0.08 -20.77 41.60
C GLN A 527 0.64 -21.10 40.21
N VAL A 528 -0.16 -20.96 39.15
CA VAL A 528 0.24 -21.19 37.75
C VAL A 528 1.34 -20.23 37.31
N LEU A 529 1.38 -19.01 37.85
CA LEU A 529 2.43 -18.02 37.54
C LEU A 529 3.76 -18.30 38.25
N GLN A 530 3.77 -19.17 39.25
CA GLN A 530 4.98 -19.56 40.01
C GLN A 530 5.75 -20.70 39.31
N ASP A 531 5.10 -21.46 38.42
CA ASP A 531 5.74 -22.48 37.60
C ASP A 531 6.41 -21.84 36.38
N PRO A 532 7.75 -21.97 36.19
CA PRO A 532 8.48 -21.38 35.09
C PRO A 532 7.98 -21.81 33.68
N ASN A 533 7.45 -23.02 33.55
CA ASN A 533 6.93 -23.53 32.28
C ASN A 533 5.56 -22.94 31.96
N MET A 534 4.70 -22.79 32.98
CA MET A 534 3.39 -22.16 32.81
C MET A 534 3.50 -20.67 32.58
N ARG A 535 4.48 -20.00 33.18
CA ARG A 535 4.80 -18.60 32.89
C ARG A 535 5.23 -18.41 31.45
N LYS A 536 6.10 -19.28 30.91
CA LYS A 536 6.49 -19.26 29.49
C LYS A 536 5.31 -19.45 28.54
N LEU A 537 4.38 -20.34 28.90
CA LEU A 537 3.16 -20.56 28.12
C LEU A 537 2.25 -19.32 28.15
N PHE A 538 2.12 -18.68 29.30
CA PHE A 538 1.37 -17.45 29.49
C PHE A 538 1.99 -16.30 28.66
N ASP A 539 3.30 -16.10 28.75
CA ASP A 539 4.04 -15.11 27.96
C ASP A 539 3.81 -15.34 26.45
N SER A 540 3.81 -16.59 25.98
CA SER A 540 3.53 -16.94 24.58
C SER A 540 2.09 -16.65 24.16
N ILE A 541 1.10 -16.85 25.05
CA ILE A 541 -0.32 -16.53 24.80
C ILE A 541 -0.51 -15.00 24.73
N MET A 542 0.11 -14.26 25.64
CA MET A 542 0.06 -12.80 25.65
C MET A 542 0.69 -12.22 24.37
N GLU A 543 1.83 -12.76 23.98
CA GLU A 543 2.50 -12.38 22.74
C GLU A 543 1.64 -12.67 21.50
N ALA A 544 1.05 -13.86 21.42
CA ALA A 544 0.12 -14.24 20.36
C ALA A 544 -1.14 -13.36 20.32
N SER A 545 -1.49 -12.74 21.45
CA SER A 545 -2.61 -11.80 21.57
C SER A 545 -2.22 -10.35 21.22
N GLY A 546 -0.93 -10.10 20.89
CA GLY A 546 -0.42 -8.77 20.58
C GLY A 546 -0.20 -7.87 21.79
N LEU A 547 -0.13 -8.46 22.99
CA LEU A 547 0.15 -7.75 24.24
C LEU A 547 1.57 -8.06 24.70
N SER A 548 2.27 -7.05 25.20
CA SER A 548 3.59 -7.25 25.78
C SER A 548 3.46 -7.95 27.15
N PRO A 549 4.07 -9.14 27.36
CA PRO A 549 4.11 -9.76 28.68
C PRO A 549 4.81 -8.90 29.73
N LEU A 550 5.68 -7.97 29.29
CA LEU A 550 6.40 -7.04 30.16
C LEU A 550 5.47 -6.01 30.83
N SER A 551 4.36 -5.66 30.16
CA SER A 551 3.38 -4.71 30.72
C SER A 551 2.57 -5.29 31.88
N PHE A 552 2.61 -6.60 32.09
CA PHE A 552 1.82 -7.31 33.12
C PHE A 552 2.67 -7.95 34.22
N SER A 553 4.00 -7.85 34.15
CA SER A 553 4.88 -8.24 35.24
C SER A 553 4.92 -7.11 36.29
N ALA A 554 3.83 -6.99 37.06
CA ALA A 554 3.83 -6.12 38.23
C ALA A 554 4.92 -6.58 39.22
N PRO A 555 5.72 -5.68 39.80
CA PRO A 555 6.62 -6.08 40.85
C PRO A 555 5.80 -6.67 41.99
N LEU A 556 6.14 -7.90 42.42
CA LEU A 556 5.63 -8.47 43.66
C LEU A 556 6.00 -7.50 44.78
N VAL A 557 5.03 -6.72 45.22
CA VAL A 557 5.18 -5.91 46.43
C VAL A 557 5.44 -6.92 47.55
N GLN A 558 6.70 -7.03 47.96
CA GLN A 558 7.05 -7.73 49.17
C GLN A 558 6.26 -7.04 50.30
N GLN A 559 5.28 -7.73 50.86
CA GLN A 559 4.59 -7.26 52.07
C GLN A 559 5.67 -7.07 53.12
N PRO A 560 5.72 -5.90 53.78
CA PRO A 560 6.69 -5.69 54.87
C PRO A 560 6.42 -6.78 55.94
N ILE A 561 7.48 -7.54 56.26
CA ILE A 561 7.52 -8.49 57.34
C ILE A 561 7.17 -7.71 58.62
N LYS A 562 6.00 -7.94 59.18
CA LYS A 562 5.66 -7.42 60.51
C LYS A 562 6.63 -8.02 61.50
N PRO A 563 7.40 -7.20 62.27
CA PRO A 563 8.21 -7.76 63.33
C PRO A 563 7.28 -8.37 64.39
N GLU A 564 7.45 -9.66 64.67
CA GLU A 564 6.85 -10.29 65.86
C GLU A 564 7.40 -9.63 67.10
N LEU A 565 6.52 -8.94 67.81
CA LEU A 565 6.80 -8.46 69.18
C LEU A 565 6.85 -9.70 70.08
N THR A 566 8.08 -10.13 70.42
CA THR A 566 8.35 -11.04 71.55
C THR A 566 7.91 -10.34 72.82
N LYS A 567 6.84 -10.84 73.45
CA LYS A 567 6.49 -10.48 74.81
C LYS A 567 7.49 -11.14 75.76
N VAL A 568 8.16 -10.32 76.57
CA VAL A 568 8.82 -10.71 77.83
C VAL A 568 7.81 -10.67 78.93
#